data_26e0bee21e083678c874c24a4f948fc2
#
_entry.id   26e0bee21e083678c874c24a4f948fc2
#
_cell.length_a   1.000
_cell.length_b   1.000
_cell.length_c   1.000
_cell.angle_alpha   90.00
_cell.angle_beta   90.00
_cell.angle_gamma   90.00
#
_symmetry.space_group_name_H-M   'P 1'
#
loop_
_entity.id
_entity.type
_entity.pdbx_description
1 polymer ?
#
loop_
_entity_poly.entity_id
_entity_poly.type
_entity_poly.pdbx_seq_one_letter_code
_entity_poly.pdbx_strand_id
1 'polypeptide(L)'
;MLVSSSYVLAQSNNNLCVGHYYSEEEAKNVLAELKHQYNTKEEWKQRAELIRNGILKGADLVPFPKKTPLKPIYTKKRSYDGYTVQNVAIESLPGVFVTGSLYLPENTNVKMPGILSTHGHWSDPEEYGRFREDAQMRNAGLAKMGAAVFAYDMVGYGEMQELGWKHKHPLAFKQQLWNSIRALDFLLSIENVDPERIGITGASGGGTQAFMLAAVDERIKVSVPVVQVSAHFFGGCVCESGMPVHKSENHQTNNVEIAALAAPRPMLLVSDGDDWTKNTPNVEFPHIQYIYKLMDAEKNVENAHLPNDKHGYEFSKRKEVYPFLAKHLMLDLSAILNSDGRISEKEIVVEPMRKLKVFSNENPIPDYAVKSNDEVNW
;
A
#
# COMPACT_ATOMS: atom_id res chain seq x y z
N MET A 1 -45.22 17.21 37.34
CA MET A 1 -43.75 17.15 37.21
C MET A 1 -43.44 16.40 35.93
N LEU A 2 -43.16 17.14 34.87
CA LEU A 2 -42.76 16.57 33.58
C LEU A 2 -41.25 16.51 33.58
N VAL A 3 -40.69 15.31 33.55
CA VAL A 3 -39.25 15.07 33.39
C VAL A 3 -38.97 15.14 31.90
N SER A 4 -38.35 16.23 31.44
CA SER A 4 -37.84 16.35 30.08
C SER A 4 -36.56 15.59 29.97
N SER A 5 -36.57 14.44 29.29
CA SER A 5 -35.36 13.71 28.88
C SER A 5 -34.67 14.49 27.76
N SER A 6 -33.61 15.20 28.11
CA SER A 6 -32.70 15.81 27.12
C SER A 6 -31.92 14.70 26.44
N TYR A 7 -32.29 14.33 25.22
CA TYR A 7 -31.42 13.58 24.34
C TYR A 7 -30.26 14.48 23.93
N VAL A 8 -29.09 14.22 24.51
CA VAL A 8 -27.84 14.76 24.02
C VAL A 8 -27.56 14.02 22.71
N LEU A 9 -27.90 14.68 21.60
CA LEU A 9 -27.38 14.27 20.29
C LEU A 9 -25.86 14.42 20.36
N ALA A 10 -25.15 13.30 20.50
CA ALA A 10 -23.73 13.26 20.29
C ALA A 10 -23.48 13.82 18.88
N GLN A 11 -22.81 14.95 18.78
CA GLN A 11 -22.28 15.44 17.52
C GLN A 11 -21.40 14.31 16.97
N SER A 12 -21.86 13.66 15.91
CA SER A 12 -21.06 12.68 15.18
C SER A 12 -19.82 13.43 14.66
N ASN A 13 -18.68 13.18 15.27
CA ASN A 13 -17.43 13.59 14.68
C ASN A 13 -17.41 13.08 13.23
N ASN A 14 -17.31 13.96 12.26
CA ASN A 14 -17.27 13.61 10.84
C ASN A 14 -16.02 12.77 10.49
N ASN A 15 -15.04 12.70 11.37
CA ASN A 15 -13.85 11.88 11.23
C ASN A 15 -14.15 10.45 11.69
N LEU A 16 -13.76 9.48 10.87
CA LEU A 16 -13.82 8.07 11.27
C LEU A 16 -12.92 7.80 12.47
N CYS A 17 -13.40 6.97 13.38
CA CYS A 17 -12.57 6.45 14.43
C CYS A 17 -11.49 5.55 13.81
N VAL A 18 -10.27 5.68 14.31
CA VAL A 18 -9.19 4.75 14.00
C VAL A 18 -9.56 3.36 14.53
N GLY A 19 -9.45 2.34 13.69
CA GLY A 19 -9.73 0.95 14.06
C GLY A 19 -11.06 0.42 13.50
N HIS A 20 -11.80 -0.31 14.33
CA HIS A 20 -13.10 -0.85 13.95
C HIS A 20 -14.14 0.26 13.84
N TYR A 21 -14.79 0.32 12.68
CA TYR A 21 -15.83 1.30 12.43
C TYR A 21 -17.24 0.68 12.53
N TYR A 22 -17.38 -0.58 12.09
CA TYR A 22 -18.62 -1.35 12.16
C TYR A 22 -18.40 -2.68 12.88
N SER A 23 -19.49 -3.27 13.43
CA SER A 23 -19.49 -4.70 13.65
C SER A 23 -19.51 -5.45 12.31
N GLU A 24 -19.17 -6.73 12.32
CA GLU A 24 -19.17 -7.55 11.09
C GLU A 24 -20.56 -7.62 10.44
N GLU A 25 -21.63 -7.62 11.25
CA GLU A 25 -23.01 -7.62 10.76
C GLU A 25 -23.41 -6.27 10.16
N GLU A 26 -23.13 -5.17 10.86
CA GLU A 26 -23.37 -3.83 10.32
C GLU A 26 -22.62 -3.60 9.01
N ALA A 27 -21.39 -4.05 8.91
CA ALA A 27 -20.60 -3.93 7.70
C ALA A 27 -21.22 -4.67 6.50
N LYS A 28 -21.78 -5.85 6.73
CA LYS A 28 -22.54 -6.58 5.68
C LYS A 28 -23.76 -5.79 5.21
N ASN A 29 -24.49 -5.20 6.14
CA ASN A 29 -25.67 -4.37 5.82
C ASN A 29 -25.26 -3.11 5.05
N VAL A 30 -24.20 -2.43 5.48
CA VAL A 30 -23.66 -1.26 4.76
C VAL A 30 -23.21 -1.62 3.36
N LEU A 31 -22.50 -2.76 3.16
CA LEU A 31 -22.14 -3.21 1.82
C LEU A 31 -23.35 -3.52 0.94
N ALA A 32 -24.37 -4.11 1.51
CA ALA A 32 -25.62 -4.36 0.79
C ALA A 32 -26.29 -3.05 0.34
N GLU A 33 -26.36 -2.05 1.22
CA GLU A 33 -26.89 -0.72 0.90
C GLU A 33 -26.04 -0.01 -0.17
N LEU A 34 -24.72 -0.04 -0.07
CA LEU A 34 -23.82 0.54 -1.07
C LEU A 34 -24.02 -0.12 -2.43
N LYS A 35 -24.18 -1.45 -2.47
CA LYS A 35 -24.42 -2.20 -3.70
C LYS A 35 -25.66 -1.74 -4.46
N HIS A 36 -26.68 -1.24 -3.78
CA HIS A 36 -27.89 -0.72 -4.43
C HIS A 36 -27.67 0.62 -5.16
N GLN A 37 -26.53 1.28 -4.96
CA GLN A 37 -26.21 2.56 -5.59
C GLN A 37 -25.70 2.42 -7.03
N TYR A 38 -25.37 1.20 -7.48
CA TYR A 38 -24.85 0.93 -8.81
C TYR A 38 -25.19 -0.48 -9.28
N ASN A 39 -25.82 -0.56 -10.47
CA ASN A 39 -26.20 -1.81 -11.13
C ASN A 39 -25.69 -1.89 -12.55
N THR A 40 -25.07 -0.81 -13.04
CA THR A 40 -24.50 -0.71 -14.38
C THR A 40 -23.05 -0.23 -14.29
N LYS A 41 -22.30 -0.41 -15.37
CA LYS A 41 -20.92 0.06 -15.53
C LYS A 41 -20.81 1.56 -15.38
N GLU A 42 -21.78 2.29 -15.92
CA GLU A 42 -21.82 3.74 -15.91
C GLU A 42 -22.09 4.27 -14.49
N GLU A 43 -23.03 3.68 -13.76
CA GLU A 43 -23.32 4.01 -12.36
C GLU A 43 -22.10 3.73 -11.47
N TRP A 44 -21.43 2.58 -11.67
CA TRP A 44 -20.19 2.32 -10.94
C TRP A 44 -19.09 3.35 -11.25
N LYS A 45 -18.90 3.77 -12.49
CA LYS A 45 -17.92 4.81 -12.83
C LYS A 45 -18.22 6.14 -12.13
N GLN A 46 -19.50 6.53 -12.08
CA GLN A 46 -19.93 7.73 -11.32
C GLN A 46 -19.66 7.58 -9.83
N ARG A 47 -19.98 6.43 -9.27
CA ARG A 47 -19.68 6.09 -7.87
C ARG A 47 -18.16 6.12 -7.60
N ALA A 48 -17.37 5.51 -8.46
CA ALA A 48 -15.92 5.46 -8.37
C ALA A 48 -15.29 6.86 -8.37
N GLU A 49 -15.78 7.76 -9.22
CA GLU A 49 -15.34 9.14 -9.26
C GLU A 49 -15.70 9.89 -7.97
N LEU A 50 -16.90 9.67 -7.43
CA LEU A 50 -17.32 10.24 -6.14
C LEU A 50 -16.40 9.78 -4.99
N ILE A 51 -16.08 8.49 -4.94
CA ILE A 51 -15.19 7.90 -3.91
C ILE A 51 -13.77 8.46 -4.06
N ARG A 52 -13.21 8.48 -5.27
CA ARG A 52 -11.87 9.02 -5.54
C ARG A 52 -11.74 10.48 -5.11
N ASN A 53 -12.73 11.29 -5.47
CA ASN A 53 -12.80 12.69 -5.04
C ASN A 53 -12.95 12.83 -3.52
N GLY A 54 -13.74 11.95 -2.89
CA GLY A 54 -13.89 11.89 -1.44
C GLY A 54 -12.58 11.58 -0.72
N ILE A 55 -11.81 10.60 -1.23
CA ILE A 55 -10.47 10.27 -0.70
C ILE A 55 -9.53 11.48 -0.80
N LEU A 56 -9.41 12.06 -1.99
CA LEU A 56 -8.47 13.16 -2.22
C LEU A 56 -8.83 14.42 -1.43
N LYS A 57 -10.11 14.78 -1.36
CA LYS A 57 -10.59 15.90 -0.54
C LYS A 57 -10.43 15.61 0.95
N GLY A 58 -10.81 14.40 1.39
CA GLY A 58 -10.67 13.97 2.78
C GLY A 58 -9.23 13.91 3.25
N ALA A 59 -8.29 13.59 2.35
CA ALA A 59 -6.85 13.63 2.59
C ALA A 59 -6.26 15.05 2.50
N ASP A 60 -7.05 16.07 2.20
CA ASP A 60 -6.58 17.46 1.95
C ASP A 60 -5.49 17.51 0.86
N LEU A 61 -5.71 16.77 -0.22
CA LEU A 61 -4.84 16.70 -1.41
C LEU A 61 -5.48 17.31 -2.67
N VAL A 62 -6.46 18.18 -2.50
CA VAL A 62 -7.11 18.93 -3.60
C VAL A 62 -6.99 20.43 -3.33
N PRO A 63 -6.20 21.17 -4.13
CA PRO A 63 -5.34 20.67 -5.22
C PRO A 63 -4.14 19.89 -4.74
N PHE A 64 -3.56 19.06 -5.60
CA PHE A 64 -2.31 18.39 -5.27
C PHE A 64 -1.19 19.42 -5.03
N PRO A 65 -0.26 19.14 -4.08
CA PRO A 65 0.95 19.93 -3.95
C PRO A 65 1.74 19.97 -5.26
N LYS A 66 2.44 21.08 -5.48
CA LYS A 66 3.31 21.21 -6.68
C LYS A 66 4.42 20.17 -6.62
N LYS A 67 4.53 19.33 -7.64
CA LYS A 67 5.63 18.37 -7.76
C LYS A 67 6.97 19.11 -7.97
N THR A 68 7.91 18.83 -7.09
CA THR A 68 9.29 19.30 -7.16
C THR A 68 10.23 18.19 -7.61
N PRO A 69 11.47 18.47 -8.04
CA PRO A 69 12.46 17.44 -8.35
C PRO A 69 12.68 16.50 -7.16
N LEU A 70 12.75 15.19 -7.43
CA LEU A 70 12.90 14.15 -6.39
C LEU A 70 14.28 14.12 -5.74
N LYS A 71 15.31 14.64 -6.41
CA LYS A 71 16.72 14.71 -5.94
C LYS A 71 17.19 13.46 -5.21
N PRO A 72 17.19 12.28 -5.85
CA PRO A 72 17.50 11.03 -5.17
C PRO A 72 18.93 11.01 -4.63
N ILE A 73 19.08 10.62 -3.37
CA ILE A 73 20.34 10.38 -2.68
C ILE A 73 20.54 8.87 -2.60
N TYR A 74 21.59 8.37 -3.24
CA TYR A 74 21.85 6.93 -3.32
C TYR A 74 23.03 6.53 -2.44
N THR A 75 22.94 5.33 -1.84
CA THR A 75 24.09 4.67 -1.21
C THR A 75 24.88 3.83 -2.23
N LYS A 76 25.94 3.17 -1.80
CA LYS A 76 26.67 2.20 -2.63
C LYS A 76 25.74 1.03 -3.00
N LYS A 77 25.75 0.64 -4.29
CA LYS A 77 25.05 -0.54 -4.79
C LYS A 77 25.75 -1.81 -4.28
N ARG A 78 24.96 -2.79 -3.85
CA ARG A 78 25.38 -4.12 -3.43
C ARG A 78 24.80 -5.16 -4.38
N SER A 79 25.60 -6.13 -4.79
CA SER A 79 25.18 -7.18 -5.75
C SER A 79 25.05 -8.52 -5.05
N TYR A 80 24.03 -9.26 -5.43
CA TYR A 80 23.70 -10.59 -4.97
C TYR A 80 23.37 -11.47 -6.18
N ASP A 81 23.13 -12.74 -5.96
CA ASP A 81 22.74 -13.66 -7.03
C ASP A 81 21.39 -13.25 -7.65
N GLY A 82 21.45 -12.80 -8.92
CA GLY A 82 20.31 -12.40 -9.72
C GLY A 82 19.69 -11.03 -9.39
N TYR A 83 20.18 -10.27 -8.39
CA TYR A 83 19.67 -8.95 -8.06
C TYR A 83 20.71 -8.02 -7.42
N THR A 84 20.39 -6.72 -7.38
CA THR A 84 21.16 -5.71 -6.66
C THR A 84 20.27 -4.95 -5.66
N VAL A 85 20.89 -4.41 -4.61
CA VAL A 85 20.21 -3.54 -3.62
C VAL A 85 20.95 -2.23 -3.50
N GLN A 86 20.21 -1.12 -3.52
CA GLN A 86 20.74 0.21 -3.29
C GLN A 86 19.74 1.00 -2.45
N ASN A 87 20.16 1.58 -1.32
CA ASN A 87 19.25 2.41 -0.55
C ASN A 87 19.15 3.79 -1.20
N VAL A 88 18.01 4.42 -1.07
CA VAL A 88 17.74 5.71 -1.69
C VAL A 88 16.81 6.54 -0.80
N ALA A 89 17.08 7.85 -0.70
CA ALA A 89 16.16 8.83 -0.17
C ALA A 89 15.74 9.76 -1.30
N ILE A 90 14.45 10.07 -1.38
CA ILE A 90 13.88 11.01 -2.36
C ILE A 90 13.18 12.16 -1.65
N GLU A 91 13.19 13.36 -2.22
CA GLU A 91 12.37 14.47 -1.73
C GLU A 91 10.94 14.36 -2.26
N SER A 92 9.97 14.11 -1.40
CA SER A 92 8.55 14.13 -1.76
C SER A 92 7.98 15.55 -1.84
N LEU A 93 8.47 16.43 -0.97
CA LEU A 93 8.34 17.88 -0.96
C LEU A 93 9.71 18.47 -0.61
N PRO A 94 9.95 19.77 -0.79
CA PRO A 94 11.24 20.38 -0.44
C PRO A 94 11.65 20.08 1.01
N GLY A 95 12.79 19.37 1.16
CA GLY A 95 13.31 18.94 2.46
C GLY A 95 12.58 17.76 3.14
N VAL A 96 11.48 17.28 2.57
CA VAL A 96 10.75 16.10 3.09
C VAL A 96 11.26 14.84 2.40
N PHE A 97 12.01 14.03 3.13
CA PHE A 97 12.60 12.81 2.60
C PHE A 97 11.71 11.59 2.79
N VAL A 98 11.70 10.72 1.80
CA VAL A 98 11.19 9.35 1.87
C VAL A 98 12.38 8.43 1.64
N THR A 99 12.71 7.65 2.66
CA THR A 99 13.80 6.68 2.60
C THR A 99 13.29 5.31 2.13
N GLY A 100 14.15 4.54 1.48
CA GLY A 100 13.78 3.24 0.96
C GLY A 100 14.96 2.41 0.49
N SER A 101 14.65 1.22 0.00
CA SER A 101 15.59 0.31 -0.66
C SER A 101 15.08 -0.01 -2.06
N LEU A 102 15.92 0.23 -3.05
CA LEU A 102 15.70 -0.11 -4.44
C LEU A 102 16.37 -1.45 -4.74
N TYR A 103 15.56 -2.44 -5.10
CA TYR A 103 16.00 -3.73 -5.59
C TYR A 103 15.85 -3.76 -7.12
N LEU A 104 16.89 -4.09 -7.83
CA LEU A 104 16.88 -4.20 -9.29
C LEU A 104 17.33 -5.59 -9.72
N PRO A 105 16.79 -6.12 -10.83
CA PRO A 105 17.34 -7.34 -11.42
C PRO A 105 18.80 -7.12 -11.86
N GLU A 106 19.56 -8.18 -12.01
CA GLU A 106 20.95 -8.09 -12.46
C GLU A 106 21.05 -7.45 -13.86
N ASN A 107 20.15 -7.81 -14.77
CA ASN A 107 20.06 -7.19 -16.10
C ASN A 107 19.02 -6.08 -16.13
N THR A 108 19.49 -4.85 -16.18
CA THR A 108 18.64 -3.63 -16.29
C THR A 108 18.60 -3.04 -17.71
N ASN A 109 19.20 -3.69 -18.71
CA ASN A 109 19.27 -3.18 -20.09
C ASN A 109 17.99 -3.47 -20.91
N VAL A 110 17.02 -4.15 -20.31
CA VAL A 110 15.73 -4.46 -20.91
C VAL A 110 14.61 -3.76 -20.17
N LYS A 111 13.47 -3.54 -20.84
CA LYS A 111 12.28 -3.01 -20.18
C LYS A 111 11.81 -3.95 -19.07
N MET A 112 11.71 -3.44 -17.86
CA MET A 112 11.35 -4.19 -16.66
C MET A 112 10.09 -3.63 -15.99
N PRO A 113 9.24 -4.46 -15.39
CA PRO A 113 8.15 -4.00 -14.55
C PRO A 113 8.65 -3.23 -13.33
N GLY A 114 7.84 -2.28 -12.84
CA GLY A 114 8.11 -1.60 -11.58
C GLY A 114 7.13 -2.07 -10.49
N ILE A 115 7.60 -2.28 -9.27
CA ILE A 115 6.76 -2.65 -8.14
C ILE A 115 7.05 -1.75 -6.94
N LEU A 116 6.02 -1.11 -6.40
CA LEU A 116 6.07 -0.50 -5.09
C LEU A 116 5.78 -1.57 -4.03
N SER A 117 6.66 -1.67 -3.05
CA SER A 117 6.54 -2.63 -1.96
C SER A 117 6.43 -1.90 -0.63
N THR A 118 5.24 -1.93 -0.06
CA THR A 118 4.92 -1.23 1.18
C THR A 118 4.93 -2.19 2.37
N HIS A 119 5.27 -1.67 3.56
CA HIS A 119 5.31 -2.45 4.79
C HIS A 119 4.15 -2.10 5.73
N GLY A 120 3.84 -2.99 6.67
CA GLY A 120 2.84 -2.78 7.72
C GLY A 120 3.44 -2.09 8.97
N HIS A 121 2.63 -2.03 10.04
CA HIS A 121 2.99 -1.36 11.30
C HIS A 121 3.85 -2.25 12.22
N TRP A 122 4.83 -2.93 11.67
CA TRP A 122 5.78 -3.71 12.47
C TRP A 122 6.79 -2.78 13.13
N SER A 123 6.77 -2.71 14.44
CA SER A 123 7.57 -1.80 15.26
C SER A 123 8.51 -2.51 16.23
N ASP A 124 8.63 -3.82 16.15
CA ASP A 124 9.63 -4.57 16.89
C ASP A 124 11.03 -4.07 16.48
N PRO A 125 11.91 -3.72 17.41
CA PRO A 125 13.23 -3.21 17.09
C PRO A 125 14.09 -4.11 16.19
N GLU A 126 13.87 -5.43 16.22
CA GLU A 126 14.59 -6.40 15.39
C GLU A 126 13.87 -6.68 14.06
N GLU A 127 12.55 -6.40 14.01
CA GLU A 127 11.68 -6.64 12.85
C GLU A 127 10.89 -5.40 12.47
N TYR A 128 11.59 -4.33 12.18
CA TYR A 128 11.01 -3.00 12.01
C TYR A 128 10.76 -2.65 10.54
N GLY A 129 9.51 -2.30 10.21
CA GLY A 129 9.12 -1.75 8.91
C GLY A 129 9.64 -2.53 7.69
N ARG A 130 10.31 -1.85 6.75
CA ARG A 130 10.91 -2.47 5.56
C ARG A 130 12.17 -3.31 5.83
N PHE A 131 12.74 -3.19 7.03
CA PHE A 131 13.96 -3.92 7.40
C PHE A 131 13.68 -5.39 7.76
N ARG A 132 12.42 -5.75 7.96
CA ARG A 132 11.98 -7.11 8.25
C ARG A 132 12.50 -8.11 7.21
N GLU A 133 12.79 -9.32 7.67
CA GLU A 133 13.22 -10.43 6.82
C GLU A 133 12.20 -10.71 5.70
N ASP A 134 10.92 -10.84 6.03
CA ASP A 134 9.87 -11.14 5.06
C ASP A 134 9.73 -10.07 3.95
N ALA A 135 9.95 -8.78 4.29
CA ALA A 135 9.95 -7.69 3.33
C ALA A 135 11.16 -7.79 2.39
N GLN A 136 12.34 -8.07 2.94
CA GLN A 136 13.57 -8.24 2.14
C GLN A 136 13.47 -9.46 1.22
N MET A 137 12.98 -10.61 1.73
CA MET A 137 12.73 -11.82 0.95
C MET A 137 11.81 -11.54 -0.24
N ARG A 138 10.68 -10.89 0.00
CA ARG A 138 9.72 -10.50 -1.03
C ARG A 138 10.37 -9.62 -2.09
N ASN A 139 11.04 -8.54 -1.67
CA ASN A 139 11.60 -7.55 -2.57
C ASN A 139 12.70 -8.15 -3.45
N ALA A 140 13.60 -8.93 -2.86
CA ALA A 140 14.65 -9.62 -3.58
C ALA A 140 14.09 -10.70 -4.53
N GLY A 141 13.10 -11.48 -4.09
CA GLY A 141 12.42 -12.46 -4.94
C GLY A 141 11.81 -11.83 -6.19
N LEU A 142 11.08 -10.72 -6.03
CA LEU A 142 10.50 -9.97 -7.15
C LEU A 142 11.59 -9.38 -8.07
N ALA A 143 12.71 -8.92 -7.50
CA ALA A 143 13.81 -8.41 -8.31
C ALA A 143 14.52 -9.55 -9.09
N LYS A 144 14.72 -10.73 -8.50
CA LYS A 144 15.22 -11.93 -9.21
C LYS A 144 14.27 -12.31 -10.37
N MET A 145 12.98 -12.14 -10.20
CA MET A 145 11.98 -12.38 -11.25
C MET A 145 11.97 -11.29 -12.35
N GLY A 146 12.79 -10.24 -12.24
CA GLY A 146 12.96 -9.21 -13.25
C GLY A 146 12.29 -7.87 -12.98
N ALA A 147 11.76 -7.61 -11.79
CA ALA A 147 11.15 -6.33 -11.43
C ALA A 147 12.14 -5.32 -10.83
N ALA A 148 11.96 -4.03 -11.14
CA ALA A 148 12.48 -2.95 -10.30
C ALA A 148 11.54 -2.78 -9.10
N VAL A 149 12.02 -3.02 -7.87
CA VAL A 149 11.20 -2.96 -6.66
C VAL A 149 11.67 -1.81 -5.77
N PHE A 150 10.77 -0.89 -5.46
CA PHE A 150 11.05 0.17 -4.50
C PHE A 150 10.26 -0.08 -3.21
N ALA A 151 10.98 -0.48 -2.17
CA ALA A 151 10.46 -0.63 -0.82
C ALA A 151 10.76 0.65 -0.03
N TYR A 152 9.74 1.44 0.30
CA TYR A 152 9.89 2.72 0.97
C TYR A 152 9.24 2.74 2.34
N ASP A 153 9.76 3.61 3.22
CA ASP A 153 9.30 3.74 4.59
C ASP A 153 7.97 4.51 4.67
N MET A 154 7.09 4.05 5.55
CA MET A 154 5.93 4.83 6.00
C MET A 154 6.37 6.12 6.68
N VAL A 155 5.52 7.13 6.65
CA VAL A 155 5.69 8.35 7.43
C VAL A 155 5.98 8.01 8.89
N GLY A 156 7.07 8.58 9.43
CA GLY A 156 7.50 8.33 10.81
C GLY A 156 8.03 6.93 11.07
N TYR A 157 8.41 6.20 10.03
CA TYR A 157 9.20 4.96 10.09
C TYR A 157 10.59 5.17 9.48
N GLY A 158 11.42 4.16 9.58
CA GLY A 158 12.78 4.19 9.05
C GLY A 158 13.61 5.31 9.68
N GLU A 159 14.45 5.91 8.88
CA GLU A 159 15.41 6.92 9.34
C GLU A 159 14.76 8.26 9.68
N MET A 160 13.59 8.55 9.12
CA MET A 160 12.87 9.79 9.42
C MET A 160 12.32 9.81 10.85
N GLN A 161 12.05 8.66 11.45
CA GLN A 161 11.71 8.55 12.87
C GLN A 161 12.84 9.08 13.77
N GLU A 162 14.09 8.79 13.41
CA GLU A 162 15.28 9.24 14.16
C GLU A 162 15.44 10.76 14.14
N LEU A 163 14.88 11.45 13.13
CA LEU A 163 14.82 12.92 13.03
C LEU A 163 13.72 13.56 13.86
N GLY A 164 12.76 12.79 14.34
CA GLY A 164 11.62 13.32 15.12
C GLY A 164 10.28 13.23 14.40
N TRP A 165 10.21 12.65 13.19
CA TRP A 165 8.95 12.39 12.51
C TRP A 165 8.11 11.39 13.28
N LYS A 166 6.81 11.67 13.41
CA LYS A 166 5.86 10.85 14.15
C LYS A 166 4.93 10.13 13.17
N HIS A 167 4.80 8.82 13.34
CA HIS A 167 3.82 8.04 12.59
C HIS A 167 2.38 8.37 12.99
N LYS A 168 2.13 8.50 14.30
CA LYS A 168 0.82 8.87 14.85
C LYS A 168 0.63 10.39 14.85
N HIS A 169 0.47 10.97 13.68
CA HIS A 169 0.25 12.41 13.47
C HIS A 169 -1.10 12.64 12.78
N PRO A 170 -1.85 13.71 13.09
CA PRO A 170 -3.16 13.98 12.46
C PRO A 170 -3.15 14.02 10.94
N LEU A 171 -2.05 14.47 10.32
CA LEU A 171 -1.88 14.53 8.87
C LEU A 171 -1.14 13.31 8.29
N ALA A 172 -0.99 12.21 9.05
CA ALA A 172 -0.22 11.06 8.58
C ALA A 172 -0.79 10.45 7.31
N PHE A 173 -2.12 10.39 7.15
CA PHE A 173 -2.74 9.90 5.92
C PHE A 173 -2.38 10.77 4.69
N LYS A 174 -2.51 12.09 4.82
CA LYS A 174 -2.12 13.05 3.76
C LYS A 174 -0.66 12.85 3.33
N GLN A 175 0.24 12.85 4.31
CA GLN A 175 1.67 12.69 4.09
C GLN A 175 1.99 11.34 3.46
N GLN A 176 1.34 10.26 3.94
CA GLN A 176 1.56 8.90 3.43
C GLN A 176 1.10 8.75 1.98
N LEU A 177 -0.10 9.22 1.66
CA LEU A 177 -0.63 9.12 0.30
C LEU A 177 0.20 9.96 -0.68
N TRP A 178 0.60 11.18 -0.29
CA TRP A 178 1.49 12.00 -1.10
C TRP A 178 2.85 11.34 -1.31
N ASN A 179 3.47 10.81 -0.25
CA ASN A 179 4.74 10.11 -0.35
C ASN A 179 4.64 8.87 -1.27
N SER A 180 3.52 8.15 -1.24
CA SER A 180 3.27 7.02 -2.14
C SER A 180 3.20 7.45 -3.61
N ILE A 181 2.53 8.57 -3.90
CA ILE A 181 2.49 9.16 -5.26
C ILE A 181 3.91 9.54 -5.72
N ARG A 182 4.72 10.13 -4.84
CA ARG A 182 6.09 10.52 -5.16
C ARG A 182 7.05 9.33 -5.28
N ALA A 183 6.83 8.26 -4.49
CA ALA A 183 7.53 7.00 -4.64
C ALA A 183 7.24 6.34 -6.00
N LEU A 184 6.00 6.46 -6.49
CA LEU A 184 5.64 6.03 -7.84
C LEU A 184 6.33 6.90 -8.92
N ASP A 185 6.39 8.22 -8.72
CA ASP A 185 7.12 9.11 -9.62
C ASP A 185 8.61 8.72 -9.68
N PHE A 186 9.20 8.37 -8.55
CA PHE A 186 10.59 7.88 -8.48
C PHE A 186 10.77 6.56 -9.23
N LEU A 187 9.92 5.58 -8.96
CA LEU A 187 10.01 4.27 -9.63
C LEU A 187 9.92 4.42 -11.16
N LEU A 188 9.02 5.29 -11.63
CA LEU A 188 8.87 5.59 -13.06
C LEU A 188 10.03 6.41 -13.66
N SER A 189 10.87 7.05 -12.83
CA SER A 189 12.05 7.78 -13.28
C SER A 189 13.28 6.88 -13.49
N ILE A 190 13.20 5.62 -13.03
CA ILE A 190 14.29 4.65 -13.20
C ILE A 190 14.33 4.21 -14.68
N GLU A 191 15.54 4.25 -15.25
CA GLU A 191 15.76 3.84 -16.64
C GLU A 191 15.23 2.43 -16.91
N ASN A 192 14.55 2.25 -18.03
CA ASN A 192 13.94 0.99 -18.47
C ASN A 192 12.79 0.45 -17.62
N VAL A 193 12.29 1.17 -16.62
CA VAL A 193 11.01 0.80 -16.00
C VAL A 193 9.87 1.06 -16.99
N ASP A 194 9.06 0.03 -17.21
CA ASP A 194 7.93 0.07 -18.14
C ASP A 194 6.69 0.66 -17.43
N PRO A 195 6.19 1.85 -17.84
CA PRO A 195 5.04 2.48 -17.20
C PRO A 195 3.73 1.69 -17.36
N GLU A 196 3.66 0.75 -18.32
CA GLU A 196 2.49 -0.10 -18.52
C GLU A 196 2.51 -1.37 -17.65
N ARG A 197 3.60 -1.60 -16.92
CA ARG A 197 3.78 -2.77 -16.04
C ARG A 197 4.16 -2.36 -14.63
N ILE A 198 3.31 -1.57 -13.98
CA ILE A 198 3.53 -1.09 -12.60
C ILE A 198 2.60 -1.82 -11.65
N GLY A 199 3.17 -2.44 -10.64
CA GLY A 199 2.46 -3.10 -9.55
C GLY A 199 2.67 -2.43 -8.19
N ILE A 200 1.78 -2.75 -7.25
CA ILE A 200 1.95 -2.41 -5.83
C ILE A 200 1.51 -3.58 -4.97
N THR A 201 2.26 -3.85 -3.90
CA THR A 201 1.89 -4.86 -2.90
C THR A 201 2.36 -4.45 -1.51
N GLY A 202 1.65 -4.88 -0.49
CA GLY A 202 1.99 -4.67 0.91
C GLY A 202 0.97 -5.29 1.84
N ALA A 203 1.34 -5.54 3.08
CA ALA A 203 0.47 -6.15 4.07
C ALA A 203 0.11 -5.18 5.19
N SER A 204 -1.07 -5.38 5.81
CA SER A 204 -1.54 -4.55 6.92
C SER A 204 -1.61 -3.06 6.50
N GLY A 205 -1.01 -2.14 7.23
CA GLY A 205 -0.90 -0.74 6.80
C GLY A 205 -0.26 -0.55 5.42
N GLY A 206 0.63 -1.47 4.99
CA GLY A 206 1.11 -1.54 3.61
C GLY A 206 0.04 -1.97 2.62
N GLY A 207 -0.89 -2.82 3.03
CA GLY A 207 -2.07 -3.17 2.25
C GLY A 207 -2.99 -1.97 2.04
N THR A 208 -3.17 -1.13 3.06
CA THR A 208 -3.88 0.15 2.94
C THR A 208 -3.22 1.04 1.89
N GLN A 209 -1.89 1.21 1.93
CA GLN A 209 -1.17 1.97 0.92
C GLN A 209 -1.37 1.39 -0.49
N ALA A 210 -1.37 0.05 -0.61
CA ALA A 210 -1.52 -0.62 -1.89
C ALA A 210 -2.88 -0.31 -2.55
N PHE A 211 -3.99 -0.52 -1.83
CA PHE A 211 -5.29 -0.27 -2.44
C PHE A 211 -5.63 1.23 -2.53
N MET A 212 -5.19 2.07 -1.58
CA MET A 212 -5.42 3.51 -1.63
C MET A 212 -4.68 4.16 -2.80
N LEU A 213 -3.40 3.82 -3.03
CA LEU A 213 -2.68 4.36 -4.18
C LEU A 213 -3.29 3.87 -5.49
N ALA A 214 -3.65 2.58 -5.60
CA ALA A 214 -4.32 2.06 -6.78
C ALA A 214 -5.69 2.72 -7.04
N ALA A 215 -6.38 3.17 -5.99
CA ALA A 215 -7.65 3.87 -6.10
C ALA A 215 -7.52 5.27 -6.71
N VAL A 216 -6.43 6.00 -6.39
CA VAL A 216 -6.27 7.42 -6.78
C VAL A 216 -5.27 7.65 -7.91
N ASP A 217 -4.47 6.63 -8.28
CA ASP A 217 -3.45 6.75 -9.33
C ASP A 217 -3.53 5.57 -10.32
N GLU A 218 -3.99 5.85 -11.52
CA GLU A 218 -4.21 4.86 -12.58
C GLU A 218 -2.92 4.32 -13.21
N ARG A 219 -1.76 4.89 -12.85
CA ARG A 219 -0.44 4.37 -13.25
C ARG A 219 -0.13 3.04 -12.57
N ILE A 220 -0.77 2.73 -11.44
CA ILE A 220 -0.76 1.39 -10.84
C ILE A 220 -1.61 0.47 -11.72
N LYS A 221 -0.98 -0.51 -12.34
CA LYS A 221 -1.64 -1.48 -13.26
C LYS A 221 -2.06 -2.76 -12.56
N VAL A 222 -1.39 -3.14 -11.49
CA VAL A 222 -1.68 -4.36 -10.72
C VAL A 222 -1.63 -4.04 -9.22
N SER A 223 -2.65 -4.43 -8.46
CA SER A 223 -2.73 -4.20 -7.01
C SER A 223 -2.85 -5.51 -6.25
N VAL A 224 -2.01 -5.67 -5.22
CA VAL A 224 -2.03 -6.85 -4.34
C VAL A 224 -2.05 -6.41 -2.88
N PRO A 225 -3.19 -5.98 -2.33
CA PRO A 225 -3.35 -5.73 -0.91
C PRO A 225 -3.41 -7.05 -0.14
N VAL A 226 -2.55 -7.19 0.88
CA VAL A 226 -2.42 -8.38 1.70
C VAL A 226 -2.92 -8.08 3.11
N VAL A 227 -3.82 -8.91 3.63
CA VAL A 227 -4.40 -8.90 4.98
C VAL A 227 -4.86 -7.51 5.46
N GLN A 228 -5.62 -6.80 4.60
CA GLN A 228 -6.06 -5.45 4.94
C GLN A 228 -7.44 -5.05 4.44
N VAL A 229 -7.91 -5.55 3.31
CA VAL A 229 -9.23 -5.15 2.79
C VAL A 229 -10.33 -5.76 3.65
N SER A 230 -11.04 -4.93 4.39
CA SER A 230 -12.15 -5.35 5.26
C SER A 230 -13.30 -4.35 5.21
N ALA A 231 -14.52 -4.86 5.28
CA ALA A 231 -15.72 -4.05 5.32
C ALA A 231 -15.95 -3.40 6.69
N HIS A 232 -15.45 -4.01 7.77
CA HIS A 232 -15.71 -3.58 9.13
C HIS A 232 -14.51 -2.91 9.82
N PHE A 233 -13.29 -3.18 9.38
CA PHE A 233 -12.05 -2.64 9.93
C PHE A 233 -11.36 -1.73 8.91
N PHE A 234 -11.22 -0.44 9.22
CA PHE A 234 -10.68 0.55 8.30
C PHE A 234 -9.19 0.88 8.51
N GLY A 235 -8.59 0.20 9.47
CA GLY A 235 -7.19 0.38 9.83
C GLY A 235 -6.99 0.81 11.28
N GLY A 236 -5.96 0.30 11.94
CA GLY A 236 -5.64 0.54 13.35
C GLY A 236 -4.85 1.82 13.61
N CYS A 237 -4.55 2.61 12.57
CA CYS A 237 -3.69 3.78 12.67
C CYS A 237 -4.24 5.00 11.92
N VAL A 238 -3.85 6.20 12.37
CA VAL A 238 -4.23 7.47 11.75
C VAL A 238 -3.75 7.60 10.30
N CYS A 239 -2.71 6.89 9.89
CA CYS A 239 -2.24 6.84 8.50
C CYS A 239 -3.15 6.01 7.57
N GLU A 240 -4.13 5.31 8.10
CA GLU A 240 -5.06 4.46 7.36
C GLU A 240 -6.48 5.05 7.31
N SER A 241 -6.94 5.64 8.44
CA SER A 241 -8.32 6.10 8.59
C SER A 241 -8.46 7.37 9.45
N GLY A 242 -7.37 8.07 9.74
CA GLY A 242 -7.34 9.22 10.65
C GLY A 242 -7.89 10.52 10.06
N MET A 243 -8.12 10.58 8.75
CA MET A 243 -8.69 11.72 8.03
C MET A 243 -10.04 11.34 7.39
N PRO A 244 -10.91 12.29 7.00
CA PRO A 244 -12.28 12.01 6.52
C PRO A 244 -12.30 11.42 5.09
N VAL A 245 -11.50 10.37 4.85
CA VAL A 245 -11.37 9.70 3.54
C VAL A 245 -12.44 8.65 3.28
N HIS A 246 -13.01 8.06 4.35
CA HIS A 246 -14.10 7.10 4.23
C HIS A 246 -15.49 7.73 4.38
N LYS A 247 -15.55 8.87 5.07
CA LYS A 247 -16.81 9.56 5.31
C LYS A 247 -16.58 11.06 5.45
N SER A 248 -17.43 11.84 4.79
CA SER A 248 -17.55 13.29 4.94
C SER A 248 -19.02 13.69 4.85
N GLU A 249 -19.33 14.96 4.80
CA GLU A 249 -20.72 15.44 4.64
C GLU A 249 -21.41 14.88 3.40
N ASN A 250 -20.68 14.74 2.29
CA ASN A 250 -21.23 14.40 0.97
C ASN A 250 -20.79 13.02 0.45
N HIS A 251 -20.12 12.22 1.27
CA HIS A 251 -19.48 11.00 0.85
C HIS A 251 -19.39 9.99 1.99
N GLN A 252 -19.67 8.74 1.69
CA GLN A 252 -19.42 7.59 2.56
C GLN A 252 -19.03 6.39 1.72
N THR A 253 -18.00 5.67 2.13
CA THR A 253 -17.48 4.46 1.50
C THR A 253 -16.83 3.55 2.55
N ASN A 254 -16.23 2.44 2.10
CA ASN A 254 -15.41 1.57 2.93
C ASN A 254 -14.23 1.01 2.12
N ASN A 255 -13.33 0.28 2.79
CA ASN A 255 -12.14 -0.29 2.13
C ASN A 255 -12.47 -1.22 0.97
N VAL A 256 -13.63 -1.85 0.96
CA VAL A 256 -14.06 -2.76 -0.12
C VAL A 256 -14.32 -2.01 -1.42
N GLU A 257 -15.11 -0.90 -1.36
CA GLU A 257 -15.32 -0.06 -2.52
C GLU A 257 -14.03 0.66 -2.96
N ILE A 258 -13.21 1.12 -1.99
CA ILE A 258 -11.93 1.77 -2.31
C ILE A 258 -11.00 0.81 -3.04
N ALA A 259 -10.86 -0.44 -2.58
CA ALA A 259 -10.08 -1.45 -3.28
C ALA A 259 -10.66 -1.73 -4.69
N ALA A 260 -11.99 -1.78 -4.82
CA ALA A 260 -12.68 -2.01 -6.10
C ALA A 260 -12.48 -0.87 -7.12
N LEU A 261 -12.00 0.33 -6.71
CA LEU A 261 -11.61 1.39 -7.66
C LEU A 261 -10.45 0.97 -8.59
N ALA A 262 -9.74 -0.11 -8.26
CA ALA A 262 -8.77 -0.71 -9.16
C ALA A 262 -9.40 -1.30 -10.43
N ALA A 263 -10.68 -1.69 -10.41
CA ALA A 263 -11.35 -2.27 -11.57
C ALA A 263 -11.30 -1.33 -12.81
N PRO A 264 -11.02 -1.86 -14.01
CA PRO A 264 -10.89 -3.28 -14.39
C PRO A 264 -9.46 -3.87 -14.27
N ARG A 265 -8.51 -3.16 -13.67
CA ARG A 265 -7.10 -3.57 -13.53
C ARG A 265 -6.96 -4.81 -12.63
N PRO A 266 -6.00 -5.72 -12.90
CA PRO A 266 -5.80 -6.92 -12.10
C PRO A 266 -5.59 -6.64 -10.61
N MET A 267 -6.29 -7.38 -9.75
CA MET A 267 -6.16 -7.31 -8.30
C MET A 267 -6.21 -8.70 -7.67
N LEU A 268 -5.28 -8.98 -6.76
CA LEU A 268 -5.30 -10.13 -5.87
C LEU A 268 -5.55 -9.66 -4.43
N LEU A 269 -6.64 -10.09 -3.84
CA LEU A 269 -6.85 -9.97 -2.39
C LEU A 269 -6.20 -11.18 -1.71
N VAL A 270 -5.28 -10.93 -0.79
CA VAL A 270 -4.74 -11.99 0.06
C VAL A 270 -5.31 -11.81 1.47
N SER A 271 -5.94 -12.85 2.00
CA SER A 271 -6.64 -12.82 3.29
C SER A 271 -6.29 -14.04 4.13
N ASP A 272 -6.47 -13.96 5.43
CA ASP A 272 -6.26 -15.09 6.35
C ASP A 272 -7.41 -15.27 7.35
N GLY A 273 -7.32 -16.33 8.18
CA GLY A 273 -8.37 -16.67 9.13
C GLY A 273 -8.21 -16.08 10.52
N ASP A 274 -7.11 -15.41 10.80
CA ASP A 274 -6.76 -14.95 12.16
C ASP A 274 -6.93 -13.43 12.37
N ASP A 275 -7.32 -12.69 11.33
CA ASP A 275 -7.51 -11.25 11.41
C ASP A 275 -8.86 -10.76 10.86
N TRP A 276 -8.99 -9.46 10.69
CA TRP A 276 -10.18 -8.80 10.14
C TRP A 276 -10.47 -9.16 8.68
N THR A 277 -9.58 -9.89 7.99
CA THR A 277 -9.80 -10.36 6.62
C THR A 277 -10.37 -11.79 6.55
N LYS A 278 -10.67 -12.41 7.67
CA LYS A 278 -11.26 -13.76 7.74
C LYS A 278 -12.58 -13.89 6.96
N ASN A 279 -13.31 -12.80 6.81
CA ASN A 279 -14.59 -12.77 6.09
C ASN A 279 -14.45 -12.56 4.59
N THR A 280 -13.25 -12.24 4.09
CA THR A 280 -13.00 -11.87 2.69
C THR A 280 -13.65 -12.82 1.69
N PRO A 281 -13.57 -14.17 1.81
CA PRO A 281 -14.17 -15.08 0.82
C PRO A 281 -15.68 -14.94 0.68
N ASN A 282 -16.37 -14.54 1.74
CA ASN A 282 -17.83 -14.56 1.83
C ASN A 282 -18.48 -13.17 1.86
N VAL A 283 -17.71 -12.11 2.11
CA VAL A 283 -18.21 -10.73 2.28
C VAL A 283 -17.55 -9.78 1.31
N GLU A 284 -16.24 -9.54 1.45
CA GLU A 284 -15.53 -8.51 0.69
C GLU A 284 -15.32 -8.91 -0.76
N PHE A 285 -14.81 -10.12 -1.01
CA PHE A 285 -14.50 -10.60 -2.35
C PHE A 285 -15.73 -10.69 -3.26
N PRO A 286 -16.89 -11.27 -2.84
CA PRO A 286 -18.09 -11.28 -3.68
C PRO A 286 -18.60 -9.90 -4.07
N HIS A 287 -18.43 -8.90 -3.20
CA HIS A 287 -18.81 -7.51 -3.51
C HIS A 287 -17.87 -6.91 -4.56
N ILE A 288 -16.56 -7.07 -4.40
CA ILE A 288 -15.57 -6.58 -5.37
C ILE A 288 -15.74 -7.31 -6.70
N GLN A 289 -15.92 -8.63 -6.69
CA GLN A 289 -16.15 -9.43 -7.89
C GLN A 289 -17.39 -8.95 -8.66
N TYR A 290 -18.45 -8.59 -7.96
CA TYR A 290 -19.63 -7.97 -8.58
C TYR A 290 -19.27 -6.69 -9.34
N ILE A 291 -18.46 -5.81 -8.75
CA ILE A 291 -18.00 -4.58 -9.40
C ILE A 291 -17.14 -4.90 -10.63
N TYR A 292 -16.21 -5.85 -10.50
CA TYR A 292 -15.41 -6.30 -11.64
C TYR A 292 -16.26 -6.88 -12.77
N LYS A 293 -17.34 -7.58 -12.44
CA LYS A 293 -18.32 -8.06 -13.42
C LYS A 293 -19.04 -6.90 -14.12
N LEU A 294 -19.46 -5.86 -13.40
CA LEU A 294 -20.02 -4.65 -14.02
C LEU A 294 -19.05 -3.99 -14.99
N MET A 295 -17.73 -4.10 -14.71
CA MET A 295 -16.67 -3.55 -15.55
C MET A 295 -16.20 -4.47 -16.68
N ASP A 296 -16.89 -5.60 -16.92
CA ASP A 296 -16.53 -6.63 -17.91
C ASP A 296 -15.16 -7.28 -17.66
N ALA A 297 -14.73 -7.35 -16.40
CA ALA A 297 -13.39 -7.75 -16.00
C ALA A 297 -13.36 -8.75 -14.82
N GLU A 298 -14.39 -9.56 -14.64
CA GLU A 298 -14.57 -10.50 -13.51
C GLU A 298 -13.34 -11.40 -13.28
N LYS A 299 -12.64 -11.77 -14.36
CA LYS A 299 -11.44 -12.63 -14.31
C LYS A 299 -10.17 -11.90 -13.84
N ASN A 300 -10.24 -10.58 -13.68
CA ASN A 300 -9.10 -9.77 -13.26
C ASN A 300 -9.02 -9.59 -11.73
N VAL A 301 -9.98 -10.12 -10.99
CA VAL A 301 -9.92 -10.11 -9.51
C VAL A 301 -9.90 -11.54 -8.99
N GLU A 302 -8.97 -11.83 -8.10
CA GLU A 302 -8.75 -13.11 -7.45
C GLU A 302 -8.68 -12.92 -5.92
N ASN A 303 -9.01 -13.97 -5.16
CA ASN A 303 -8.79 -14.02 -3.71
C ASN A 303 -8.00 -15.27 -3.34
N ALA A 304 -6.86 -15.09 -2.70
CA ALA A 304 -6.11 -16.14 -2.03
C ALA A 304 -6.40 -16.06 -0.53
N HIS A 305 -7.18 -16.99 -0.01
CA HIS A 305 -7.52 -17.08 1.41
C HIS A 305 -6.75 -18.20 2.09
N LEU A 306 -6.04 -17.87 3.16
CA LEU A 306 -5.23 -18.81 3.95
C LEU A 306 -5.84 -18.95 5.34
N PRO A 307 -6.82 -19.85 5.55
CA PRO A 307 -7.65 -19.88 6.76
C PRO A 307 -6.90 -20.25 8.04
N ASN A 308 -5.71 -20.85 7.93
CA ASN A 308 -4.89 -21.26 9.06
C ASN A 308 -3.68 -20.34 9.30
N ASP A 309 -3.51 -19.31 8.48
CA ASP A 309 -2.40 -18.37 8.60
C ASP A 309 -2.76 -17.24 9.57
N LYS A 310 -1.71 -16.62 10.11
CA LYS A 310 -1.79 -15.43 10.96
C LYS A 310 -1.54 -14.16 10.18
N HIS A 311 -1.89 -13.03 10.82
CA HIS A 311 -1.65 -11.70 10.27
C HIS A 311 -0.18 -11.45 9.96
N GLY A 312 0.14 -11.18 8.69
CA GLY A 312 1.49 -10.91 8.22
C GLY A 312 1.67 -11.15 6.73
N TYR A 313 2.93 -11.18 6.25
CA TYR A 313 3.26 -11.44 4.85
C TYR A 313 4.26 -12.60 4.70
N GLU A 314 4.01 -13.65 5.45
CA GLU A 314 4.83 -14.85 5.51
C GLU A 314 4.94 -15.54 4.13
N PHE A 315 5.84 -16.49 4.03
CA PHE A 315 6.11 -17.22 2.79
C PHE A 315 4.87 -17.89 2.18
N SER A 316 3.94 -18.39 3.01
CA SER A 316 2.65 -18.95 2.57
C SER A 316 1.87 -17.98 1.69
N LYS A 317 1.78 -16.69 2.08
CA LYS A 317 1.11 -15.63 1.33
C LYS A 317 1.93 -15.21 0.10
N ARG A 318 3.27 -15.11 0.24
CA ARG A 318 4.14 -14.77 -0.90
C ARG A 318 4.07 -15.78 -2.04
N LYS A 319 3.88 -17.07 -1.73
CA LYS A 319 3.68 -18.12 -2.74
C LYS A 319 2.44 -17.90 -3.61
N GLU A 320 1.41 -17.27 -3.08
CA GLU A 320 0.20 -16.92 -3.85
C GLU A 320 0.43 -15.63 -4.66
N VAL A 321 1.23 -14.71 -4.14
CA VAL A 321 1.48 -13.40 -4.75
C VAL A 321 2.44 -13.48 -5.93
N TYR A 322 3.52 -14.24 -5.85
CA TYR A 322 4.52 -14.33 -6.92
C TYR A 322 3.94 -14.79 -8.26
N PRO A 323 3.14 -15.86 -8.34
CA PRO A 323 2.54 -16.29 -9.60
C PRO A 323 1.56 -15.26 -10.18
N PHE A 324 0.79 -14.59 -9.33
CA PHE A 324 -0.14 -13.54 -9.75
C PHE A 324 0.60 -12.35 -10.36
N LEU A 325 1.63 -11.84 -9.68
CA LEU A 325 2.46 -10.74 -10.20
C LEU A 325 3.22 -11.17 -11.47
N ALA A 326 3.73 -12.41 -11.51
CA ALA A 326 4.39 -12.95 -12.69
C ALA A 326 3.48 -12.95 -13.91
N LYS A 327 2.23 -13.44 -13.76
CA LYS A 327 1.22 -13.46 -14.79
C LYS A 327 0.89 -12.07 -15.34
N HIS A 328 0.64 -11.12 -14.46
CA HIS A 328 0.10 -9.81 -14.84
C HIS A 328 1.16 -8.75 -15.16
N LEU A 329 2.39 -8.92 -14.68
CA LEU A 329 3.53 -8.04 -14.96
C LEU A 329 4.57 -8.67 -15.90
N MET A 330 4.34 -9.93 -16.36
CA MET A 330 5.26 -10.69 -17.20
C MET A 330 6.65 -10.85 -16.54
N LEU A 331 6.66 -11.30 -15.28
CA LEU A 331 7.88 -11.63 -14.57
C LEU A 331 8.29 -13.09 -14.82
N ASP A 332 9.57 -13.38 -14.71
CA ASP A 332 10.11 -14.73 -14.81
C ASP A 332 10.01 -15.47 -13.46
N LEU A 333 8.91 -16.18 -13.23
CA LEU A 333 8.72 -16.99 -12.02
C LEU A 333 9.78 -18.07 -11.87
N SER A 334 10.39 -18.57 -12.97
CA SER A 334 11.37 -19.64 -12.93
C SER A 334 12.65 -19.23 -12.19
N ALA A 335 12.96 -17.91 -12.13
CA ALA A 335 14.13 -17.37 -11.43
C ALA A 335 14.13 -17.61 -9.90
N ILE A 336 12.97 -17.98 -9.33
CA ILE A 336 12.84 -18.29 -7.89
C ILE A 336 12.35 -19.73 -7.65
N LEU A 337 12.45 -20.62 -8.65
CA LEU A 337 12.14 -22.03 -8.46
C LEU A 337 13.39 -22.82 -8.07
N ASN A 338 13.25 -23.72 -7.13
CA ASN A 338 14.29 -24.71 -6.80
C ASN A 338 14.30 -25.86 -7.82
N SER A 339 15.24 -26.81 -7.65
CA SER A 339 15.37 -28.01 -8.50
C SER A 339 14.11 -28.85 -8.60
N ASP A 340 13.20 -28.78 -7.61
CA ASP A 340 11.93 -29.52 -7.60
C ASP A 340 10.79 -28.74 -8.27
N GLY A 341 11.09 -27.56 -8.86
CA GLY A 341 10.11 -26.68 -9.48
C GLY A 341 9.21 -25.95 -8.48
N ARG A 342 9.62 -25.83 -7.22
CA ARG A 342 8.87 -25.13 -6.17
C ARG A 342 9.49 -23.77 -5.87
N ILE A 343 8.64 -22.78 -5.59
CA ILE A 343 9.10 -21.45 -5.15
C ILE A 343 9.99 -21.58 -3.91
N SER A 344 11.15 -20.94 -3.95
CA SER A 344 12.16 -20.97 -2.88
C SER A 344 12.81 -19.60 -2.72
N GLU A 345 12.96 -19.16 -1.48
CA GLU A 345 13.65 -17.93 -1.10
C GLU A 345 14.98 -18.20 -0.37
N LYS A 346 15.41 -19.47 -0.33
CA LYS A 346 16.58 -19.91 0.48
C LYS A 346 17.90 -19.23 0.13
N GLU A 347 18.05 -18.79 -1.13
CA GLU A 347 19.28 -18.15 -1.62
C GLU A 347 19.25 -16.62 -1.49
N ILE A 348 18.16 -16.06 -0.98
CA ILE A 348 18.02 -14.62 -0.77
C ILE A 348 18.80 -14.23 0.49
N VAL A 349 19.61 -13.18 0.36
CA VAL A 349 20.38 -12.63 1.46
C VAL A 349 19.59 -11.57 2.20
N VAL A 350 19.36 -11.79 3.49
CA VAL A 350 18.78 -10.80 4.40
C VAL A 350 19.91 -9.94 4.99
N GLU A 351 19.80 -8.63 4.79
CA GLU A 351 20.79 -7.68 5.30
C GLU A 351 20.39 -7.15 6.68
N PRO A 352 21.33 -6.91 7.59
CA PRO A 352 21.03 -6.23 8.84
C PRO A 352 20.58 -4.78 8.59
N MET A 353 19.68 -4.28 9.44
CA MET A 353 19.08 -2.93 9.33
C MET A 353 20.08 -1.83 9.01
N ARG A 354 21.28 -1.84 9.67
CA ARG A 354 22.32 -0.81 9.45
C ARG A 354 22.80 -0.71 7.99
N LYS A 355 22.71 -1.80 7.21
CA LYS A 355 23.07 -1.81 5.79
C LYS A 355 21.94 -1.28 4.88
N LEU A 356 20.73 -1.21 5.39
CA LEU A 356 19.57 -0.75 4.65
C LEU A 356 19.24 0.72 4.90
N LYS A 357 20.00 1.41 5.77
CA LYS A 357 19.90 2.86 5.98
C LYS A 357 20.53 3.62 4.82
N VAL A 358 19.94 4.76 4.47
CA VAL A 358 20.47 5.73 3.49
C VAL A 358 21.47 6.65 4.16
N PHE A 359 21.10 7.16 5.32
CA PHE A 359 21.89 8.16 6.03
C PHE A 359 22.86 7.52 7.05
N SER A 360 24.03 8.10 7.13
CA SER A 360 25.12 7.64 8.01
C SER A 360 26.10 8.80 8.22
N ASN A 361 27.15 8.56 8.98
CA ASN A 361 28.24 9.55 9.11
C ASN A 361 28.92 9.86 7.76
N GLU A 362 28.97 8.90 6.84
CA GLU A 362 29.56 9.07 5.51
C GLU A 362 28.59 9.72 4.52
N ASN A 363 27.29 9.61 4.77
CA ASN A 363 26.21 10.17 3.96
C ASN A 363 25.18 10.83 4.91
N PRO A 364 25.50 12.00 5.46
CA PRO A 364 24.62 12.64 6.44
C PRO A 364 23.32 13.14 5.82
N ILE A 365 22.29 13.23 6.66
CA ILE A 365 21.05 13.90 6.29
C ILE A 365 21.35 15.35 5.92
N PRO A 366 20.80 15.88 4.79
CA PRO A 366 20.99 17.28 4.42
C PRO A 366 20.51 18.24 5.52
N ASP A 367 21.26 19.31 5.77
CA ASP A 367 20.94 20.31 6.81
C ASP A 367 19.57 20.97 6.63
N TYR A 368 19.08 21.04 5.40
CA TYR A 368 17.77 21.60 5.05
C TYR A 368 16.61 20.60 5.22
N ALA A 369 16.89 19.38 5.70
CA ALA A 369 15.84 18.38 5.90
C ALA A 369 14.82 18.87 6.95
N VAL A 370 13.54 18.73 6.60
CA VAL A 370 12.41 18.95 7.51
C VAL A 370 12.46 17.88 8.60
N LYS A 371 12.42 18.28 9.85
CA LYS A 371 12.68 17.40 11.00
C LYS A 371 11.43 16.86 11.66
N SER A 372 10.26 17.39 11.34
CA SER A 372 9.00 16.95 11.92
C SER A 372 7.82 17.10 10.95
N ASN A 373 6.74 16.38 11.23
CA ASN A 373 5.50 16.47 10.47
C ASN A 373 4.90 17.89 10.45
N ASP A 374 5.07 18.64 11.57
CA ASP A 374 4.50 19.98 11.77
C ASP A 374 5.21 21.06 10.94
N GLU A 375 6.44 20.79 10.49
CA GLU A 375 7.26 21.72 9.71
C GLU A 375 7.04 21.59 8.20
N VAL A 376 6.19 20.66 7.75
CA VAL A 376 5.94 20.44 6.31
C VAL A 376 5.22 21.65 5.72
N ASN A 377 5.80 22.24 4.70
CA ASN A 377 5.17 23.29 3.89
C ASN A 377 4.44 22.65 2.71
N TRP A 378 3.11 22.61 2.79
CA TRP A 378 2.21 21.99 1.81
C TRP A 378 1.88 22.91 0.64
#